data_55049362e144f92664424ce76e529915
#
_entry.id   55049362e144f92664424ce76e529915
#
_cell.length_a   1.000
_cell.length_b   1.000
_cell.length_c   1.000
_cell.angle_alpha   90.00
_cell.angle_beta   90.00
_cell.angle_gamma   90.00
#
_symmetry.space_group_name_H-M   'P 1'
#
loop_
_entity.id
_entity.type
_entity.pdbx_description
1 polymer ?
#
loop_
_entity_poly.entity_id
_entity_poly.type
_entity_poly.pdbx_seq_one_letter_code
_entity_poly.pdbx_strand_id
1 'polypeptide(L)'
;MEALEQTLRSVLQPITHNLPTPLTNAATQLLGDSCYRSLVHNVTISDTVCLKLAISKALGIAIIGASSIVKIPQLLKLLNSQSAEGISFLSYLLETASYLVTLVYNVRNQFPFSTYGETALIAVQNVAIAVLVLQYSGRGAAAAVFVAGLAAAGYALYNEGIVDMGMLKYIQAGAGLLGVASKLPQIVAIAQQGGTGQLSAFA
;
A
#
# COMPACT_ATOMS: atom_id res chain seq x y z
N MET A 1 -33.28 9.60 -15.09
CA MET A 1 -32.30 8.52 -14.85
C MET A 1 -32.58 7.34 -15.76
N GLU A 2 -33.81 6.91 -15.92
CA GLU A 2 -34.19 5.76 -16.77
C GLU A 2 -33.76 5.89 -18.25
N ALA A 3 -33.90 7.05 -18.86
CA ALA A 3 -33.49 7.27 -20.26
C ALA A 3 -31.96 7.14 -20.45
N LEU A 4 -31.19 7.63 -19.49
CA LEU A 4 -29.72 7.48 -19.48
C LEU A 4 -29.30 6.00 -19.31
N GLU A 5 -29.97 5.30 -18.41
CA GLU A 5 -29.72 3.89 -18.16
C GLU A 5 -30.06 3.04 -19.40
N GLN A 6 -31.16 3.35 -20.08
CA GLN A 6 -31.55 2.64 -21.31
C GLN A 6 -30.54 2.87 -22.45
N THR A 7 -30.05 4.10 -22.60
CA THR A 7 -28.99 4.41 -23.58
C THR A 7 -27.68 3.69 -23.23
N LEU A 8 -27.29 3.65 -21.98
CA LEU A 8 -26.09 2.95 -21.53
C LEU A 8 -26.21 1.43 -21.70
N ARG A 9 -27.38 0.86 -21.45
CA ARG A 9 -27.67 -0.55 -21.71
C ARG A 9 -27.45 -0.91 -23.18
N SER A 10 -28.02 -0.15 -24.11
CA SER A 10 -27.91 -0.42 -25.55
C SER A 10 -26.47 -0.42 -26.06
N VAL A 11 -25.58 0.38 -25.45
CA VAL A 11 -24.16 0.49 -25.84
C VAL A 11 -23.28 -0.51 -25.11
N LEU A 12 -23.51 -0.72 -23.80
CA LEU A 12 -22.61 -1.50 -22.95
C LEU A 12 -22.97 -2.99 -22.92
N GLN A 13 -24.24 -3.38 -23.00
CA GLN A 13 -24.65 -4.79 -22.94
C GLN A 13 -23.97 -5.68 -24.01
N PRO A 14 -23.81 -5.25 -25.27
CA PRO A 14 -23.09 -6.08 -26.25
C PRO A 14 -21.65 -6.36 -25.84
N ILE A 15 -21.02 -5.46 -25.11
CA ILE A 15 -19.63 -5.60 -24.61
C ILE A 15 -19.60 -6.46 -23.35
N THR A 16 -20.47 -6.15 -22.38
CA THR A 16 -20.48 -6.80 -21.06
C THR A 16 -20.94 -8.26 -21.12
N HIS A 17 -21.80 -8.61 -22.06
CA HIS A 17 -22.24 -9.99 -22.27
C HIS A 17 -21.18 -10.87 -22.97
N ASN A 18 -20.24 -10.25 -23.70
CA ASN A 18 -19.16 -10.95 -24.41
C ASN A 18 -17.80 -10.82 -23.70
N LEU A 19 -17.79 -10.53 -22.39
CA LEU A 19 -16.54 -10.46 -21.62
C LEU A 19 -15.84 -11.83 -21.58
N PRO A 20 -14.51 -11.88 -21.79
CA PRO A 20 -13.74 -13.10 -21.61
C PRO A 20 -13.90 -13.66 -20.18
N THR A 21 -13.92 -14.99 -20.07
CA THR A 21 -14.10 -15.70 -18.79
C THR A 21 -13.17 -15.22 -17.65
N PRO A 22 -11.88 -14.91 -17.90
CA PRO A 22 -11.00 -14.40 -16.85
C PRO A 22 -11.47 -13.05 -16.28
N LEU A 23 -11.98 -12.15 -17.12
CA LEU A 23 -12.49 -10.84 -16.70
C LEU A 23 -13.82 -10.98 -15.94
N THR A 24 -14.70 -11.86 -16.40
CA THR A 24 -15.96 -12.19 -15.72
C THR A 24 -15.68 -12.73 -14.32
N ASN A 25 -14.77 -13.70 -14.19
CA ASN A 25 -14.41 -14.29 -12.90
C ASN A 25 -13.78 -13.25 -11.96
N ALA A 26 -12.87 -12.41 -12.46
CA ALA A 26 -12.26 -11.34 -11.66
C ALA A 26 -13.29 -10.31 -11.18
N ALA A 27 -14.19 -9.87 -12.07
CA ALA A 27 -15.25 -8.93 -11.74
C ALA A 27 -16.24 -9.52 -10.72
N THR A 28 -16.60 -10.80 -10.87
CA THR A 28 -17.48 -11.52 -9.94
C THR A 28 -16.81 -11.70 -8.56
N GLN A 29 -15.52 -12.01 -8.50
CA GLN A 29 -14.78 -12.10 -7.24
C GLN A 29 -14.66 -10.74 -6.53
N LEU A 30 -14.55 -9.65 -7.28
CA LEU A 30 -14.43 -8.31 -6.72
C LEU A 30 -15.77 -7.75 -6.22
N LEU A 31 -16.83 -7.92 -6.98
CA LEU A 31 -18.15 -7.31 -6.73
C LEU A 31 -19.14 -8.25 -6.05
N GLY A 32 -18.89 -9.56 -6.11
CA GLY A 32 -19.87 -10.59 -5.77
C GLY A 32 -20.89 -10.80 -6.91
N ASP A 33 -21.53 -11.98 -6.95
CA ASP A 33 -22.46 -12.38 -8.01
C ASP A 33 -23.63 -11.41 -8.20
N SER A 34 -24.21 -10.93 -7.10
CA SER A 34 -25.36 -10.02 -7.13
C SER A 34 -25.02 -8.69 -7.76
N CYS A 35 -23.93 -8.05 -7.34
CA CYS A 35 -23.53 -6.75 -7.88
C CYS A 35 -22.91 -6.85 -9.28
N TYR A 36 -22.23 -7.95 -9.61
CA TYR A 36 -21.79 -8.22 -10.96
C TYR A 36 -22.99 -8.28 -11.93
N ARG A 37 -24.04 -9.05 -11.59
CA ARG A 37 -25.25 -9.13 -12.41
C ARG A 37 -25.96 -7.78 -12.52
N SER A 38 -26.10 -7.04 -11.43
CA SER A 38 -26.76 -5.73 -11.41
C SER A 38 -26.01 -4.71 -12.27
N LEU A 39 -24.71 -4.50 -12.02
CA LEU A 39 -23.96 -3.41 -12.65
C LEU A 39 -23.36 -3.76 -14.00
N VAL A 40 -22.83 -4.98 -14.17
CA VAL A 40 -22.09 -5.37 -15.37
C VAL A 40 -23.02 -6.04 -16.38
N HIS A 41 -23.81 -7.04 -15.96
CA HIS A 41 -24.67 -7.78 -16.87
C HIS A 41 -25.91 -6.97 -17.25
N ASN A 42 -26.62 -6.39 -16.28
CA ASN A 42 -27.87 -5.64 -16.49
C ASN A 42 -27.66 -4.13 -16.69
N VAL A 43 -26.47 -3.60 -16.43
CA VAL A 43 -26.13 -2.17 -16.52
C VAL A 43 -27.12 -1.31 -15.72
N THR A 44 -27.39 -1.71 -14.45
CA THR A 44 -28.37 -1.03 -13.58
C THR A 44 -27.62 -0.06 -12.68
N ILE A 45 -27.46 1.20 -13.10
CA ILE A 45 -26.74 2.24 -12.34
C ILE A 45 -27.57 2.76 -11.17
N SER A 46 -28.89 2.56 -11.19
CA SER A 46 -29.80 2.91 -10.10
C SER A 46 -29.58 2.06 -8.82
N ASP A 47 -28.90 0.93 -8.91
CA ASP A 47 -28.48 0.14 -7.73
C ASP A 47 -27.35 0.84 -6.98
N THR A 48 -27.72 1.74 -6.09
CA THR A 48 -26.80 2.58 -5.33
C THR A 48 -25.89 1.77 -4.39
N VAL A 49 -26.33 0.62 -3.91
CA VAL A 49 -25.54 -0.25 -3.02
C VAL A 49 -24.39 -0.87 -3.81
N CYS A 50 -24.70 -1.51 -4.92
CA CYS A 50 -23.71 -2.11 -5.80
C CYS A 50 -22.79 -1.06 -6.44
N LEU A 51 -23.33 0.12 -6.80
CA LEU A 51 -22.54 1.22 -7.34
C LEU A 51 -21.49 1.73 -6.34
N LYS A 52 -21.87 1.95 -5.08
CA LYS A 52 -20.94 2.33 -4.00
C LYS A 52 -19.86 1.28 -3.80
N LEU A 53 -20.23 0.00 -3.81
CA LEU A 53 -19.27 -1.12 -3.71
C LEU A 53 -18.30 -1.10 -4.88
N ALA A 54 -18.78 -0.96 -6.12
CA ALA A 54 -17.94 -0.94 -7.32
C ALA A 54 -16.94 0.23 -7.30
N ILE A 55 -17.40 1.44 -6.94
CA ILE A 55 -16.54 2.63 -6.81
C ILE A 55 -15.48 2.39 -5.73
N SER A 56 -15.86 1.89 -4.56
CA SER A 56 -14.92 1.58 -3.48
C SER A 56 -13.85 0.57 -3.90
N LYS A 57 -14.25 -0.50 -4.60
CA LYS A 57 -13.30 -1.50 -5.12
C LYS A 57 -12.39 -0.95 -6.20
N ALA A 58 -12.94 -0.16 -7.13
CA ALA A 58 -12.15 0.49 -8.19
C ALA A 58 -11.11 1.46 -7.61
N LEU A 59 -11.51 2.28 -6.64
CA LEU A 59 -10.59 3.18 -5.92
C LEU A 59 -9.50 2.39 -5.19
N GLY A 60 -9.87 1.32 -4.47
CA GLY A 60 -8.90 0.46 -3.79
C GLY A 60 -7.85 -0.13 -4.75
N ILE A 61 -8.28 -0.64 -5.90
CA ILE A 61 -7.38 -1.17 -6.94
C ILE A 61 -6.49 -0.06 -7.51
N ALA A 62 -7.07 1.12 -7.80
CA ALA A 62 -6.30 2.25 -8.32
C ALA A 62 -5.23 2.72 -7.31
N ILE A 63 -5.57 2.79 -6.02
CA ILE A 63 -4.64 3.14 -4.94
C ILE A 63 -3.52 2.10 -4.84
N ILE A 64 -3.85 0.79 -4.84
CA ILE A 64 -2.85 -0.28 -4.82
C ILE A 64 -1.94 -0.20 -6.04
N GLY A 65 -2.51 0.03 -7.24
CA GLY A 65 -1.75 0.21 -8.46
C GLY A 65 -0.80 1.42 -8.40
N ALA A 66 -1.27 2.55 -7.92
CA ALA A 66 -0.43 3.74 -7.72
C ALA A 66 0.67 3.51 -6.69
N SER A 67 0.36 2.84 -5.58
CA SER A 67 1.33 2.55 -4.51
C SER A 67 2.45 1.62 -4.95
N SER A 68 2.22 0.79 -5.98
CA SER A 68 3.26 -0.09 -6.54
C SER A 68 4.41 0.65 -7.18
N ILE A 69 4.22 1.91 -7.56
CA ILE A 69 5.21 2.73 -8.27
C ILE A 69 5.66 3.98 -7.50
N VAL A 70 5.02 4.31 -6.39
CA VAL A 70 5.20 5.61 -5.70
C VAL A 70 6.64 5.84 -5.23
N LYS A 71 7.34 4.82 -4.78
CA LYS A 71 8.73 4.90 -4.31
C LYS A 71 9.76 4.53 -5.38
N ILE A 72 9.32 4.08 -6.58
CA ILE A 72 10.24 3.70 -7.66
C ILE A 72 11.15 4.87 -8.10
N PRO A 73 10.66 6.12 -8.27
CA PRO A 73 11.53 7.24 -8.61
C PRO A 73 12.65 7.44 -7.58
N GLN A 74 12.36 7.26 -6.30
CA GLN A 74 13.35 7.34 -5.23
C GLN A 74 14.38 6.22 -5.31
N LEU A 75 13.93 4.97 -5.55
CA LEU A 75 14.80 3.81 -5.76
C LEU A 75 15.74 4.03 -6.94
N LEU A 76 15.22 4.46 -8.09
CA LEU A 76 16.02 4.72 -9.30
C LEU A 76 17.04 5.83 -9.06
N LYS A 77 16.64 6.92 -8.40
CA LYS A 77 17.55 8.01 -8.07
C LYS A 77 18.71 7.52 -7.19
N LEU A 78 18.41 6.71 -6.18
CA LEU A 78 19.39 6.13 -5.26
C LEU A 78 20.36 5.17 -5.99
N LEU A 79 19.84 4.31 -6.86
CA LEU A 79 20.65 3.38 -7.66
C LEU A 79 21.56 4.11 -8.65
N ASN A 80 21.07 5.16 -9.29
CA ASN A 80 21.85 5.92 -10.29
C ASN A 80 22.92 6.80 -9.63
N SER A 81 22.62 7.42 -8.49
CA SER A 81 23.58 8.29 -7.79
C SER A 81 24.58 7.54 -6.93
N GLN A 82 24.25 6.33 -6.51
CA GLN A 82 25.00 5.53 -5.52
C GLN A 82 25.34 6.32 -4.25
N SER A 83 24.50 7.29 -3.90
CA SER A 83 24.65 8.19 -2.75
C SER A 83 23.38 8.24 -1.94
N ALA A 84 23.50 8.19 -0.61
CA ALA A 84 22.41 8.33 0.35
C ALA A 84 22.25 9.76 0.88
N GLU A 85 22.94 10.74 0.26
CA GLU A 85 22.90 12.13 0.71
C GLU A 85 21.48 12.70 0.70
N GLY A 86 21.11 13.38 1.78
CA GLY A 86 19.77 13.93 1.96
C GLY A 86 18.70 12.91 2.39
N ILE A 87 19.03 11.61 2.54
CA ILE A 87 18.07 10.59 2.93
C ILE A 87 18.33 10.12 4.36
N SER A 88 17.31 10.25 5.21
CA SER A 88 17.38 9.81 6.60
C SER A 88 17.01 8.33 6.74
N PHE A 89 17.97 7.48 7.10
CA PHE A 89 17.70 6.08 7.44
C PHE A 89 16.66 5.95 8.59
N LEU A 90 16.76 6.83 9.59
CA LEU A 90 15.83 6.81 10.72
C LEU A 90 14.38 7.04 10.29
N SER A 91 14.16 7.93 9.31
CA SER A 91 12.83 8.15 8.73
C SER A 91 12.27 6.85 8.13
N TYR A 92 13.05 6.18 7.30
CA TYR A 92 12.64 4.91 6.67
C TYR A 92 12.48 3.77 7.68
N LEU A 93 13.31 3.72 8.72
CA LEU A 93 13.17 2.76 9.81
C LEU A 93 11.83 2.91 10.54
N LEU A 94 11.49 4.14 10.96
CA LEU A 94 10.24 4.43 11.67
C LEU A 94 9.01 4.19 10.78
N GLU A 95 9.08 4.62 9.52
CA GLU A 95 8.00 4.41 8.56
C GLU A 95 7.78 2.90 8.29
N THR A 96 8.86 2.14 8.10
CA THR A 96 8.78 0.69 7.88
C THR A 96 8.26 -0.04 9.12
N ALA A 97 8.66 0.37 10.31
CA ALA A 97 8.13 -0.19 11.56
C ALA A 97 6.62 0.07 11.69
N SER A 98 6.15 1.27 11.35
CA SER A 98 4.72 1.61 11.31
C SER A 98 3.95 0.72 10.32
N TYR A 99 4.49 0.52 9.11
CA TYR A 99 3.88 -0.36 8.11
C TYR A 99 3.88 -1.82 8.54
N LEU A 100 4.95 -2.31 9.15
CA LEU A 100 5.02 -3.69 9.65
C LEU A 100 3.91 -3.97 10.67
N VAL A 101 3.71 -3.07 11.63
CA VAL A 101 2.63 -3.18 12.61
C VAL A 101 1.26 -3.19 11.92
N THR A 102 1.04 -2.26 11.00
CA THR A 102 -0.21 -2.14 10.26
C THR A 102 -0.50 -3.39 9.43
N LEU A 103 0.51 -3.95 8.76
CA LEU A 103 0.37 -5.18 7.98
C LEU A 103 -0.01 -6.37 8.87
N VAL A 104 0.73 -6.57 9.95
CA VAL A 104 0.44 -7.69 10.87
C VAL A 104 -0.93 -7.54 11.50
N TYR A 105 -1.33 -6.33 11.89
CA TYR A 105 -2.66 -6.06 12.43
C TYR A 105 -3.76 -6.43 11.44
N ASN A 106 -3.65 -6.01 10.18
CA ASN A 106 -4.64 -6.31 9.14
C ASN A 106 -4.71 -7.80 8.82
N VAL A 107 -3.55 -8.48 8.70
CA VAL A 107 -3.49 -9.92 8.43
C VAL A 107 -4.10 -10.72 9.57
N ARG A 108 -3.78 -10.41 10.83
CA ARG A 108 -4.35 -11.10 11.99
C ARG A 108 -5.86 -10.88 12.16
N ASN A 109 -6.39 -9.72 11.73
CA ASN A 109 -7.83 -9.47 11.67
C ASN A 109 -8.50 -10.05 10.42
N GLN A 110 -7.76 -10.75 9.55
CA GLN A 110 -8.26 -11.36 8.30
C GLN A 110 -8.94 -10.34 7.37
N PHE A 111 -8.49 -9.09 7.39
CA PHE A 111 -9.00 -8.08 6.48
C PHE A 111 -8.62 -8.40 5.04
N PRO A 112 -9.46 -8.06 4.06
CA PRO A 112 -9.15 -8.32 2.65
C PRO A 112 -7.91 -7.52 2.20
N PHE A 113 -7.13 -8.10 1.29
CA PHE A 113 -5.91 -7.47 0.77
C PHE A 113 -6.15 -6.05 0.22
N SER A 114 -7.34 -5.78 -0.32
CA SER A 114 -7.73 -4.45 -0.78
C SER A 114 -7.70 -3.36 0.30
N THR A 115 -7.63 -3.72 1.57
CA THR A 115 -7.58 -2.78 2.71
C THR A 115 -6.14 -2.35 3.04
N TYR A 116 -5.15 -3.22 2.81
CA TYR A 116 -3.76 -2.97 3.23
C TYR A 116 -2.71 -3.24 2.15
N GLY A 117 -3.14 -3.62 0.94
CA GLY A 117 -2.23 -3.96 -0.16
C GLY A 117 -1.31 -2.80 -0.56
N GLU A 118 -1.81 -1.56 -0.52
CA GLU A 118 -0.99 -0.36 -0.71
C GLU A 118 0.14 -0.28 0.32
N THR A 119 -0.18 -0.47 1.60
CA THR A 119 0.80 -0.46 2.70
C THR A 119 1.85 -1.56 2.50
N ALA A 120 1.44 -2.75 2.06
CA ALA A 120 2.36 -3.85 1.78
C ALA A 120 3.35 -3.50 0.65
N LEU A 121 2.86 -2.94 -0.45
CA LEU A 121 3.70 -2.56 -1.58
C LEU A 121 4.66 -1.42 -1.23
N ILE A 122 4.20 -0.42 -0.49
CA ILE A 122 5.06 0.68 -0.03
C ILE A 122 6.09 0.17 0.99
N ALA A 123 5.71 -0.75 1.89
CA ALA A 123 6.63 -1.34 2.87
C ALA A 123 7.80 -2.07 2.19
N VAL A 124 7.54 -2.87 1.16
CA VAL A 124 8.60 -3.54 0.38
C VAL A 124 9.55 -2.52 -0.25
N GLN A 125 9.02 -1.46 -0.86
CA GLN A 125 9.81 -0.39 -1.46
C GLN A 125 10.64 0.35 -0.39
N ASN A 126 10.07 0.61 0.79
CA ASN A 126 10.78 1.22 1.91
C ASN A 126 11.93 0.37 2.43
N VAL A 127 11.73 -0.94 2.57
CA VAL A 127 12.81 -1.87 2.97
C VAL A 127 13.94 -1.81 1.95
N ALA A 128 13.63 -1.82 0.65
CA ALA A 128 14.64 -1.72 -0.40
C ALA A 128 15.42 -0.39 -0.31
N ILE A 129 14.73 0.73 -0.13
CA ILE A 129 15.37 2.05 0.04
C ILE A 129 16.25 2.06 1.30
N ALA A 130 15.75 1.59 2.44
CA ALA A 130 16.49 1.57 3.70
C ALA A 130 17.78 0.73 3.59
N VAL A 131 17.71 -0.43 2.93
CA VAL A 131 18.88 -1.29 2.66
C VAL A 131 19.90 -0.56 1.78
N LEU A 132 19.45 0.09 0.68
CA LEU A 132 20.33 0.84 -0.20
C LEU A 132 20.97 2.04 0.52
N VAL A 133 20.21 2.76 1.34
CA VAL A 133 20.72 3.87 2.15
C VAL A 133 21.83 3.39 3.08
N LEU A 134 21.67 2.27 3.75
CA LEU A 134 22.71 1.70 4.62
C LEU A 134 23.93 1.23 3.82
N GLN A 135 23.73 0.62 2.64
CA GLN A 135 24.83 0.19 1.77
C GLN A 135 25.65 1.37 1.28
N TYR A 136 25.00 2.39 0.71
CA TYR A 136 25.68 3.58 0.19
C TYR A 136 26.27 4.51 1.26
N SER A 137 25.81 4.33 2.53
CA SER A 137 26.44 4.97 3.70
C SER A 137 27.64 4.17 4.26
N GLY A 138 28.08 3.12 3.59
CA GLY A 138 29.19 2.26 4.06
C GLY A 138 28.84 1.35 5.24
N ARG A 139 27.56 1.16 5.53
CA ARG A 139 27.06 0.38 6.69
C ARG A 139 26.37 -0.92 6.26
N GLY A 140 26.95 -1.67 5.34
CA GLY A 140 26.33 -2.88 4.79
C GLY A 140 25.97 -3.95 5.83
N ALA A 141 26.78 -4.14 6.88
CA ALA A 141 26.45 -5.04 7.99
C ALA A 141 25.17 -4.62 8.72
N ALA A 142 24.93 -3.31 8.88
CA ALA A 142 23.71 -2.79 9.50
C ALA A 142 22.46 -3.08 8.64
N ALA A 143 22.59 -3.20 7.32
CA ALA A 143 21.49 -3.60 6.45
C ALA A 143 20.99 -5.02 6.75
N ALA A 144 21.91 -5.97 6.97
CA ALA A 144 21.56 -7.33 7.36
C ALA A 144 20.86 -7.38 8.73
N VAL A 145 21.37 -6.62 9.70
CA VAL A 145 20.77 -6.49 11.05
C VAL A 145 19.38 -5.88 10.96
N PHE A 146 19.20 -4.86 10.12
CA PHE A 146 17.89 -4.22 9.89
C PHE A 146 16.86 -5.23 9.35
N VAL A 147 17.21 -5.99 8.30
CA VAL A 147 16.30 -6.99 7.71
C VAL A 147 15.98 -8.11 8.70
N ALA A 148 17.00 -8.62 9.41
CA ALA A 148 16.80 -9.63 10.43
C ALA A 148 15.91 -9.13 11.58
N GLY A 149 16.11 -7.88 12.02
CA GLY A 149 15.30 -7.22 13.03
C GLY A 149 13.84 -7.06 12.61
N LEU A 150 13.59 -6.67 11.35
CA LEU A 150 12.22 -6.59 10.81
C LEU A 150 11.55 -7.97 10.78
N ALA A 151 12.28 -9.01 10.37
CA ALA A 151 11.74 -10.37 10.35
C ALA A 151 11.41 -10.87 11.75
N ALA A 152 12.30 -10.64 12.73
CA ALA A 152 12.08 -10.99 14.13
C ALA A 152 10.90 -10.22 14.74
N ALA A 153 10.79 -8.91 14.48
CA ALA A 153 9.68 -8.09 14.93
C ALA A 153 8.35 -8.54 14.30
N GLY A 154 8.37 -8.83 12.99
CA GLY A 154 7.20 -9.35 12.29
C GLY A 154 6.71 -10.68 12.85
N TYR A 155 7.64 -11.59 13.13
CA TYR A 155 7.33 -12.87 13.79
C TYR A 155 6.74 -12.65 15.19
N ALA A 156 7.34 -11.80 16.00
CA ALA A 156 6.87 -11.52 17.35
C ALA A 156 5.47 -10.90 17.36
N LEU A 157 5.20 -9.94 16.46
CA LEU A 157 3.89 -9.31 16.31
C LEU A 157 2.83 -10.28 15.78
N TYR A 158 3.23 -11.22 14.91
CA TYR A 158 2.31 -12.21 14.33
C TYR A 158 1.95 -13.32 15.31
N ASN A 159 2.86 -13.68 16.21
CA ASN A 159 2.69 -14.77 17.16
C ASN A 159 1.80 -14.35 18.33
N GLU A 160 0.63 -14.99 18.45
CA GLU A 160 -0.36 -14.69 19.50
C GLU A 160 0.15 -15.00 20.91
N GLY A 161 1.10 -15.93 21.06
CA GLY A 161 1.74 -16.24 22.34
C GLY A 161 2.70 -15.17 22.83
N ILE A 162 3.18 -14.27 21.93
CA ILE A 162 4.07 -13.16 22.28
C ILE A 162 3.29 -11.85 22.39
N VAL A 163 2.47 -11.55 21.39
CA VAL A 163 1.65 -10.33 21.33
C VAL A 163 0.20 -10.73 21.10
N ASP A 164 -0.63 -10.61 22.14
CA ASP A 164 -2.06 -10.83 22.01
C ASP A 164 -2.76 -9.75 21.18
N MET A 165 -4.01 -10.00 20.74
CA MET A 165 -4.74 -9.07 19.88
C MET A 165 -5.06 -7.75 20.58
N GLY A 166 -5.27 -7.76 21.91
CA GLY A 166 -5.48 -6.54 22.69
C GLY A 166 -4.26 -5.63 22.65
N MET A 167 -3.09 -6.20 22.94
CA MET A 167 -1.80 -5.48 22.86
C MET A 167 -1.52 -4.98 21.45
N LEU A 168 -1.78 -5.81 20.42
CA LEU A 168 -1.58 -5.41 19.02
C LEU A 168 -2.45 -4.22 18.61
N LYS A 169 -3.68 -4.08 19.14
CA LYS A 169 -4.53 -2.91 18.89
C LYS A 169 -3.91 -1.62 19.44
N TYR A 170 -3.32 -1.66 20.64
CA TYR A 170 -2.63 -0.50 21.20
C TYR A 170 -1.37 -0.14 20.40
N ILE A 171 -0.59 -1.16 19.99
CA ILE A 171 0.58 -0.96 19.13
C ILE A 171 0.16 -0.34 17.79
N GLN A 172 -0.94 -0.82 17.20
CA GLN A 172 -1.49 -0.26 15.95
C GLN A 172 -1.94 1.19 16.13
N ALA A 173 -2.56 1.55 17.25
CA ALA A 173 -2.92 2.94 17.51
C ALA A 173 -1.66 3.85 17.56
N GLY A 174 -0.56 3.36 18.14
CA GLY A 174 0.73 4.06 18.13
C GLY A 174 1.41 4.11 16.77
N ALA A 175 1.19 3.12 15.91
CA ALA A 175 1.82 3.04 14.59
C ALA A 175 1.43 4.22 13.69
N GLY A 176 0.20 4.71 13.78
CA GLY A 176 -0.24 5.89 13.05
C GLY A 176 0.56 7.14 13.44
N LEU A 177 0.76 7.35 14.74
CA LEU A 177 1.59 8.45 15.24
C LEU A 177 3.05 8.29 14.83
N LEU A 178 3.57 7.07 14.87
CA LEU A 178 4.93 6.75 14.43
C LEU A 178 5.11 7.04 12.94
N GLY A 179 4.13 6.72 12.11
CA GLY A 179 4.13 7.01 10.67
C GLY A 179 4.23 8.51 10.38
N VAL A 180 3.52 9.35 11.13
CA VAL A 180 3.64 10.81 11.01
C VAL A 180 5.00 11.28 11.53
N ALA A 181 5.41 10.81 12.71
CA ALA A 181 6.69 11.18 13.33
C ALA A 181 7.91 10.76 12.48
N SER A 182 7.79 9.71 11.67
CA SER A 182 8.85 9.24 10.77
C SER A 182 9.32 10.29 9.76
N LYS A 183 8.50 11.29 9.45
CA LYS A 183 8.85 12.37 8.54
C LYS A 183 9.73 13.44 9.16
N LEU A 184 9.72 13.56 10.49
CA LEU A 184 10.52 14.56 11.20
C LEU A 184 12.05 14.39 10.98
N PRO A 185 12.65 13.20 11.13
CA PRO A 185 14.06 12.99 10.84
C PRO A 185 14.44 13.33 9.40
N GLN A 186 13.54 13.11 8.45
CA GLN A 186 13.78 13.47 7.04
C GLN A 186 13.80 14.99 6.86
N ILE A 187 12.86 15.70 7.45
CA ILE A 187 12.80 17.18 7.42
C ILE A 187 14.08 17.78 8.05
N VAL A 188 14.51 17.25 9.19
CA VAL A 188 15.74 17.68 9.85
C VAL A 188 16.97 17.43 8.97
N ALA A 189 17.07 16.26 8.35
CA ALA A 189 18.18 15.94 7.45
C ALA A 189 18.26 16.90 6.26
N ILE A 190 17.13 17.24 5.63
CA ILE A 190 17.05 18.22 4.54
C ILE A 190 17.47 19.61 5.03
N ALA A 191 16.99 20.05 6.19
CA ALA A 191 17.32 21.36 6.76
C ALA A 191 18.81 21.50 7.09
N GLN A 192 19.44 20.43 7.60
CA GLN A 192 20.87 20.42 7.94
C GLN A 192 21.79 20.42 6.70
N GLN A 193 21.36 19.79 5.62
CA GLN A 193 22.15 19.68 4.38
C GLN A 193 21.92 20.82 3.40
N GLY A 194 20.96 21.71 3.68
CA GLY A 194 20.64 22.86 2.84
C GLY A 194 20.05 22.52 1.46
N GLY A 195 19.56 21.27 1.29
CA GLY A 195 18.96 20.82 0.04
C GLY A 195 18.33 19.45 0.13
N THR A 196 17.55 19.08 -0.87
CA THR A 196 16.83 17.79 -0.91
C THR A 196 17.72 16.59 -1.24
N GLY A 197 18.98 16.81 -1.61
CA GLY A 197 19.93 15.75 -1.96
C GLY A 197 19.36 14.76 -2.98
N GLN A 198 19.40 13.49 -2.63
CA GLN A 198 18.84 12.39 -3.45
C GLN A 198 17.34 12.13 -3.23
N LEU A 199 16.65 12.99 -2.47
CA LEU A 199 15.22 12.83 -2.24
C LEU A 199 14.42 13.05 -3.54
N SER A 200 13.45 12.16 -3.77
CA SER A 200 12.47 12.33 -4.85
C SER A 200 11.33 13.25 -4.39
N ALA A 201 10.74 14.00 -5.32
CA ALA A 201 9.55 14.81 -5.04
C ALA A 201 8.33 13.98 -4.57
N PHE A 202 8.36 12.66 -4.77
CA PHE A 202 7.31 11.72 -4.37
C PHE A 202 7.65 10.90 -3.11
N ALA A 203 8.76 11.18 -2.45
CA ALA A 203 9.21 10.43 -1.27
C ALA A 203 8.59 10.93 0.04
#